data_16dc3eda1fb42748108bdc3e4b8d5346
#
_entry.id   16dc3eda1fb42748108bdc3e4b8d5346
#
_cell.length_a   1.000
_cell.length_b   1.000
_cell.length_c   1.000
_cell.angle_alpha   90.00
_cell.angle_beta   90.00
_cell.angle_gamma   90.00
#
_symmetry.space_group_name_H-M   'P 1'
#
loop_
_entity.id
_entity.type
_entity.pdbx_description
1 polymer ?
#
loop_
_entity_poly.entity_id
_entity_poly.type
_entity_poly.pdbx_seq_one_letter_code
_entity_poly.pdbx_strand_id
1 'polypeptide(L)'
;MILISTTVIEVGINIPSATLIVIEEANRFGLAQLHQLRGRIARSSLPSNCVLLHDHNLSENAVKRLLILKNSNDGFKIAEKDLELRGAGDFFGTNQSGMPRWRFFRHYEDLKMLEEIKKNCNQLLLDKRKNKDIIDF
;
A
#
# COMPACT_ATOMS: atom_id res chain seq x y z
N MET A 1 -15.58 12.47 -26.17
CA MET A 1 -15.71 13.46 -25.06
C MET A 1 -14.41 13.39 -24.25
N ILE A 2 -13.83 14.52 -23.91
CA ILE A 2 -12.68 14.64 -23.03
C ILE A 2 -13.16 15.27 -21.73
N LEU A 3 -12.81 14.70 -20.59
CA LEU A 3 -13.05 15.25 -19.26
C LEU A 3 -11.70 15.64 -18.65
N ILE A 4 -11.58 16.88 -18.21
CA ILE A 4 -10.44 17.39 -17.47
C ILE A 4 -10.89 17.62 -16.03
N SER A 5 -10.17 17.07 -15.06
CA SER A 5 -10.51 17.16 -13.65
C SER A 5 -9.26 17.17 -12.78
N THR A 6 -9.41 17.63 -11.55
CA THR A 6 -8.41 17.46 -10.48
C THR A 6 -8.62 16.13 -9.77
N THR A 7 -7.86 15.88 -8.70
CA THR A 7 -7.97 14.67 -7.84
C THR A 7 -9.34 14.44 -7.21
N VAL A 8 -10.25 15.42 -7.26
CA VAL A 8 -11.65 15.26 -6.79
C VAL A 8 -12.36 14.07 -7.46
N ILE A 9 -11.91 13.68 -8.66
CA ILE A 9 -12.42 12.49 -9.37
C ILE A 9 -12.17 11.18 -8.60
N GLU A 10 -11.24 11.20 -7.63
CA GLU A 10 -10.97 10.07 -6.73
C GLU A 10 -12.19 9.69 -5.90
N VAL A 11 -13.08 10.64 -5.61
CA VAL A 11 -14.26 10.42 -4.77
C VAL A 11 -15.53 10.53 -5.60
N GLY A 12 -16.27 9.41 -5.73
CA GLY A 12 -17.66 9.42 -6.16
C GLY A 12 -17.96 9.51 -7.66
N ILE A 13 -17.02 9.86 -8.53
CA ILE A 13 -17.25 9.94 -9.98
C ILE A 13 -16.86 8.61 -10.63
N ASN A 14 -17.82 7.98 -11.27
CA ASN A 14 -17.60 6.79 -12.09
C ASN A 14 -17.92 7.11 -13.55
N ILE A 15 -16.98 6.85 -14.46
CA ILE A 15 -17.16 7.09 -15.89
C ILE A 15 -17.01 5.76 -16.63
N PRO A 16 -18.08 4.94 -16.70
CA PRO A 16 -18.01 3.59 -17.26
C PRO A 16 -17.55 3.54 -18.72
N SER A 17 -17.79 4.60 -19.48
CA SER A 17 -17.41 4.71 -20.89
C SER A 17 -15.99 5.18 -21.14
N ALA A 18 -15.25 5.57 -20.09
CA ALA A 18 -13.87 6.00 -20.24
C ALA A 18 -12.93 4.80 -20.44
N THR A 19 -12.21 4.82 -21.53
CA THR A 19 -11.20 3.79 -21.89
C THR A 19 -9.77 4.27 -21.74
N LEU A 20 -9.58 5.57 -21.48
CA LEU A 20 -8.27 6.16 -21.28
C LEU A 20 -8.30 7.12 -20.10
N ILE A 21 -7.31 7.00 -19.22
CA ILE A 21 -6.99 8.02 -18.23
C ILE A 21 -5.54 8.47 -18.42
N VAL A 22 -5.32 9.77 -18.38
CA VAL A 22 -4.00 10.37 -18.37
C VAL A 22 -3.83 11.09 -17.03
N ILE A 23 -2.81 10.72 -16.27
CA ILE A 23 -2.49 11.33 -14.97
C ILE A 23 -1.23 12.15 -15.14
N GLU A 24 -1.37 13.48 -15.06
CA GLU A 24 -0.25 14.40 -15.10
C GLU A 24 0.45 14.45 -13.75
N GLU A 25 1.77 14.70 -13.75
CA GLU A 25 2.61 14.77 -12.55
C GLU A 25 2.45 13.54 -11.64
N ALA A 26 2.33 12.35 -12.25
CA ALA A 26 2.07 11.11 -11.52
C ALA A 26 3.08 10.81 -10.40
N ASN A 27 4.29 11.36 -10.48
CA ASN A 27 5.33 11.27 -9.46
C ASN A 27 4.97 11.95 -8.13
N ARG A 28 4.02 12.89 -8.14
CA ARG A 28 3.57 13.60 -6.93
C ARG A 28 2.51 12.83 -6.14
N PHE A 29 1.88 11.84 -6.75
CA PHE A 29 0.82 11.06 -6.12
C PHE A 29 1.37 9.89 -5.31
N GLY A 30 0.64 9.54 -4.24
CA GLY A 30 0.85 8.28 -3.52
C GLY A 30 0.42 7.07 -4.34
N LEU A 31 1.02 5.92 -4.06
CA LEU A 31 0.73 4.69 -4.80
C LEU A 31 -0.74 4.28 -4.70
N ALA A 32 -1.35 4.41 -3.50
CA ALA A 32 -2.76 4.15 -3.28
C ALA A 32 -3.66 5.08 -4.12
N GLN A 33 -3.33 6.39 -4.20
CA GLN A 33 -4.09 7.35 -5.00
C GLN A 33 -4.03 7.02 -6.49
N LEU A 34 -2.85 6.73 -7.02
CA LEU A 34 -2.68 6.31 -8.42
C LEU A 34 -3.50 5.04 -8.72
N HIS A 35 -3.52 4.08 -7.80
CA HIS A 35 -4.32 2.87 -7.95
C HIS A 35 -5.82 3.17 -7.98
N GLN A 36 -6.30 4.05 -7.11
CA GLN A 36 -7.70 4.47 -7.08
C GLN A 36 -8.11 5.21 -8.35
N LEU A 37 -7.27 6.14 -8.84
CA LEU A 37 -7.51 6.85 -10.09
C LEU A 37 -7.58 5.88 -11.29
N ARG A 38 -6.64 4.93 -11.39
CA ARG A 38 -6.67 3.89 -12.41
C ARG A 38 -7.97 3.07 -12.36
N GLY A 39 -8.44 2.74 -11.15
CA GLY A 39 -9.68 2.00 -10.94
C GLY A 39 -10.96 2.75 -11.37
N ARG A 40 -10.87 4.02 -11.76
CA ARG A 40 -12.05 4.77 -12.26
C ARG A 40 -12.43 4.44 -13.69
N ILE A 41 -11.51 3.91 -14.49
CA ILE A 41 -11.74 3.52 -15.88
C ILE A 41 -11.88 2.02 -16.10
N ALA A 42 -11.37 1.19 -15.22
CA ALA A 42 -11.29 -0.26 -15.39
C ALA A 42 -12.58 -1.02 -15.01
N ARG A 43 -13.74 -0.38 -15.08
CA ARG A 43 -15.04 -0.96 -14.64
C ARG A 43 -15.93 -1.44 -15.76
N SER A 44 -15.54 -1.27 -17.02
CA SER A 44 -16.25 -1.80 -18.18
C SER A 44 -15.55 -3.02 -18.75
N SER A 45 -16.24 -3.79 -19.60
CA SER A 45 -15.66 -4.90 -20.36
C SER A 45 -14.71 -4.42 -21.47
N LEU A 46 -14.58 -3.12 -21.67
CA LEU A 46 -13.72 -2.52 -22.68
C LEU A 46 -12.27 -2.46 -22.20
N PRO A 47 -11.29 -2.75 -23.06
CA PRO A 47 -9.90 -2.57 -22.73
C PRO A 47 -9.63 -1.08 -22.40
N SER A 48 -8.98 -0.85 -21.28
CA SER A 48 -8.70 0.50 -20.78
C SER A 48 -7.20 0.71 -20.58
N ASN A 49 -6.74 1.93 -20.83
CA ASN A 49 -5.34 2.33 -20.72
C ASN A 49 -5.16 3.45 -19.68
N CYS A 50 -4.14 3.32 -18.86
CA CYS A 50 -3.72 4.36 -17.93
C CYS A 50 -2.33 4.87 -18.32
N VAL A 51 -2.23 6.16 -18.65
CA VAL A 51 -0.97 6.83 -19.00
C VAL A 51 -0.55 7.68 -17.81
N LEU A 52 0.69 7.49 -17.36
CA LEU A 52 1.29 8.23 -16.26
C LEU A 52 2.33 9.19 -16.84
N LEU A 53 2.07 10.48 -16.79
CA LEU A 53 3.03 11.52 -17.17
C LEU A 53 3.82 11.94 -15.92
N HIS A 54 5.11 12.07 -16.05
CA HIS A 54 6.00 12.41 -14.94
C HIS A 54 7.15 13.31 -15.39
N ASP A 55 7.78 13.97 -14.44
CA ASP A 55 8.96 14.79 -14.67
C ASP A 55 10.17 13.96 -15.07
N HIS A 56 11.16 14.60 -15.74
CA HIS A 56 12.40 13.93 -16.10
C HIS A 56 13.23 13.50 -14.90
N ASN A 57 13.23 14.30 -13.83
CA ASN A 57 14.01 14.05 -12.61
C ASN A 57 13.12 13.42 -11.54
N LEU A 58 13.11 12.09 -11.49
CA LEU A 58 12.38 11.34 -10.48
C LEU A 58 13.28 10.96 -9.31
N SER A 59 12.74 11.05 -8.09
CA SER A 59 13.36 10.39 -6.94
C SER A 59 13.25 8.87 -7.07
N GLU A 60 14.17 8.12 -6.45
CA GLU A 60 14.13 6.65 -6.45
C GLU A 60 12.78 6.10 -5.98
N ASN A 61 12.20 6.70 -4.94
CA ASN A 61 10.90 6.29 -4.43
C ASN A 61 9.76 6.57 -5.42
N ALA A 62 9.82 7.66 -6.18
CA ALA A 62 8.85 7.93 -7.23
C ALA A 62 8.93 6.89 -8.35
N VAL A 63 10.14 6.56 -8.80
CA VAL A 63 10.37 5.49 -9.79
C VAL A 63 9.80 4.16 -9.31
N LYS A 64 10.11 3.76 -8.08
CA LYS A 64 9.60 2.51 -7.49
C LYS A 64 8.07 2.47 -7.47
N ARG A 65 7.40 3.56 -7.05
CA ARG A 65 5.93 3.65 -7.04
C ARG A 65 5.32 3.47 -8.43
N LEU A 66 5.85 4.21 -9.42
CA LEU A 66 5.33 4.12 -10.79
C LEU A 66 5.53 2.73 -11.40
N LEU A 67 6.67 2.08 -11.13
CA LEU A 67 6.97 0.72 -11.58
C LEU A 67 6.04 -0.31 -10.93
N ILE A 68 5.76 -0.18 -9.63
CA ILE A 68 4.81 -1.07 -8.93
C ILE A 68 3.43 -0.97 -9.58
N LEU A 69 2.94 0.24 -9.83
CA LEU A 69 1.65 0.45 -10.45
C LEU A 69 1.59 -0.08 -11.88
N LYS A 70 2.69 0.07 -12.65
CA LYS A 70 2.80 -0.45 -14.02
C LYS A 70 2.74 -1.99 -14.06
N ASN A 71 3.38 -2.64 -13.10
CA ASN A 71 3.61 -4.09 -13.12
C ASN A 71 2.52 -4.89 -12.37
N SER A 72 1.63 -4.24 -11.61
CA SER A 72 0.58 -4.92 -10.86
C SER A 72 -0.78 -4.24 -11.02
N ASN A 73 -1.80 -5.09 -11.19
CA ASN A 73 -3.21 -4.69 -11.10
C ASN A 73 -3.86 -5.17 -9.79
N ASP A 74 -3.13 -5.94 -8.99
CA ASP A 74 -3.60 -6.50 -7.73
C ASP A 74 -3.52 -5.45 -6.62
N GLY A 75 -4.68 -5.04 -6.12
CA GLY A 75 -4.79 -4.01 -5.07
C GLY A 75 -4.11 -4.41 -3.75
N PHE A 76 -4.12 -5.70 -3.39
CA PHE A 76 -3.45 -6.18 -2.19
C PHE A 76 -1.93 -6.08 -2.31
N LYS A 77 -1.37 -6.51 -3.44
CA LYS A 77 0.07 -6.36 -3.72
C LYS A 77 0.50 -4.91 -3.75
N ILE A 78 -0.34 -4.02 -4.30
CA ILE A 78 -0.07 -2.58 -4.34
C ILE A 78 -0.09 -2.01 -2.93
N ALA A 79 -1.05 -2.38 -2.09
CA ALA A 79 -1.12 -1.93 -0.69
C ALA A 79 0.07 -2.43 0.15
N GLU A 80 0.48 -3.67 -0.03
CA GLU A 80 1.67 -4.24 0.61
C GLU A 80 2.94 -3.46 0.22
N LYS A 81 3.10 -3.19 -1.08
CA LYS A 81 4.25 -2.42 -1.57
C LYS A 81 4.20 -0.94 -1.17
N ASP A 82 3.02 -0.33 -1.04
CA ASP A 82 2.88 1.03 -0.51
C ASP A 82 3.30 1.08 0.96
N LEU A 83 2.94 0.07 1.75
CA LEU A 83 3.37 -0.07 3.13
C LEU A 83 4.90 -0.25 3.24
N GLU A 84 5.51 -1.09 2.39
CA GLU A 84 6.96 -1.24 2.31
C GLU A 84 7.68 0.08 2.01
N LEU A 85 7.16 0.86 1.07
CA LEU A 85 7.76 2.14 0.65
C LEU A 85 7.61 3.26 1.69
N ARG A 86 6.47 3.31 2.39
CA ARG A 86 6.21 4.30 3.45
C ARG A 86 6.91 3.92 4.75
N GLY A 87 7.12 2.62 4.98
CA GLY A 87 7.54 2.09 6.27
C GLY A 87 6.39 2.07 7.29
N ALA A 88 6.56 1.27 8.34
CA ALA A 88 5.55 1.14 9.41
C ALA A 88 5.41 2.41 10.30
N GLY A 89 6.25 3.44 10.08
CA GLY A 89 6.26 4.67 10.89
C GLY A 89 4.97 5.49 10.83
N ASP A 90 4.29 5.48 9.68
CA ASP A 90 3.03 6.20 9.50
C ASP A 90 1.84 5.53 10.19
N PHE A 91 1.95 4.24 10.51
CA PHE A 91 0.85 3.50 11.15
C PHE A 91 0.67 3.84 12.64
N PHE A 92 1.71 4.29 13.31
CA PHE A 92 1.70 4.58 14.75
C PHE A 92 1.62 6.07 15.11
N GLY A 93 1.43 6.94 14.13
CA GLY A 93 0.94 8.32 14.35
C GLY A 93 1.89 9.32 15.02
N THR A 94 3.16 9.00 15.22
CA THR A 94 4.07 9.91 15.96
C THR A 94 5.19 10.54 15.13
N ASN A 95 5.43 10.06 13.89
CA ASN A 95 6.39 10.70 12.99
C ASN A 95 5.91 10.62 11.54
N GLN A 96 5.73 11.78 10.90
CA GLN A 96 5.24 11.91 9.52
C GLN A 96 6.21 11.46 8.42
N SER A 97 7.38 10.97 8.75
CA SER A 97 8.33 10.46 7.77
C SER A 97 9.37 9.52 8.41
N GLY A 98 9.44 8.31 7.91
CA GLY A 98 10.48 7.33 8.22
C GLY A 98 10.02 6.14 9.04
N MET A 99 10.69 5.00 8.85
CA MET A 99 10.50 3.82 9.69
C MET A 99 10.79 4.16 11.15
N PRO A 100 9.95 3.71 12.12
CA PRO A 100 10.35 3.70 13.51
C PRO A 100 11.66 2.92 13.59
N ARG A 101 12.71 3.52 14.13
CA ARG A 101 13.95 2.80 14.43
C ARG A 101 13.70 1.93 15.67
N TRP A 102 13.04 0.81 15.46
CA TRP A 102 12.97 -0.22 16.48
C TRP A 102 14.39 -0.74 16.73
N ARG A 103 14.81 -0.73 17.95
CA ARG A 103 16.17 -1.11 18.32
C ARG A 103 16.45 -2.60 18.02
N PHE A 104 15.42 -3.45 18.02
CA PHE A 104 15.51 -4.90 17.90
C PHE A 104 14.53 -5.54 16.91
N PHE A 105 13.65 -4.77 16.24
CA PHE A 105 12.62 -5.30 15.35
C PHE A 105 12.77 -4.76 13.95
N ARG A 106 12.92 -5.65 12.97
CA ARG A 106 12.93 -5.34 11.53
C ARG A 106 11.63 -5.80 10.92
N HIS A 107 10.77 -4.86 10.62
CA HIS A 107 9.35 -5.09 10.33
C HIS A 107 9.07 -6.20 9.31
N TYR A 108 9.86 -6.34 8.25
CA TYR A 108 9.67 -7.35 7.21
C TYR A 108 10.47 -8.64 7.42
N GLU A 109 11.67 -8.52 8.00
CA GLU A 109 12.54 -9.67 8.23
C GLU A 109 12.01 -10.52 9.39
N ASP A 110 11.36 -9.88 10.36
CA ASP A 110 10.90 -10.53 11.58
C ASP A 110 9.42 -10.97 11.55
N LEU A 111 8.68 -10.73 10.43
CA LEU A 111 7.30 -11.19 10.28
C LEU A 111 7.14 -12.71 10.44
N LYS A 112 8.08 -13.49 9.90
CA LYS A 112 8.08 -14.95 10.07
C LYS A 112 8.25 -15.37 11.52
N MET A 113 9.11 -14.65 12.25
CA MET A 113 9.31 -14.85 13.69
C MET A 113 8.04 -14.51 14.49
N LEU A 114 7.29 -13.47 14.10
CA LEU A 114 6.01 -13.15 14.73
C LEU A 114 4.97 -14.26 14.55
N GLU A 115 4.91 -14.90 13.41
CA GLU A 115 4.01 -16.04 13.18
C GLU A 115 4.41 -17.25 14.07
N GLU A 116 5.70 -17.54 14.20
CA GLU A 116 6.20 -18.58 15.10
C GLU A 116 5.92 -18.26 16.57
N ILE A 117 6.17 -17.01 16.98
CA ILE A 117 5.86 -16.55 18.34
C ILE A 117 4.37 -16.68 18.63
N LYS A 118 3.50 -16.24 17.71
CA LYS A 118 2.03 -16.37 17.85
C LYS A 118 1.61 -17.83 17.99
N LYS A 119 2.19 -18.73 17.20
CA LYS A 119 1.92 -20.17 17.29
C LYS A 119 2.35 -20.75 18.65
N ASN A 120 3.54 -20.38 19.12
CA ASN A 120 4.08 -20.82 20.40
C ASN A 120 3.27 -20.25 21.57
N CYS A 121 2.87 -18.97 21.53
CA CYS A 121 2.00 -18.36 22.52
C CYS A 121 0.64 -19.06 22.60
N ASN A 122 0.04 -19.39 21.45
CA ASN A 122 -1.23 -20.11 21.43
C ASN A 122 -1.10 -21.53 22.03
N GLN A 123 0.01 -22.22 21.76
CA GLN A 123 0.28 -23.53 22.38
C GLN A 123 0.46 -23.43 23.91
N LEU A 124 1.19 -22.42 24.39
CA LEU A 124 1.35 -22.14 25.80
C LEU A 124 0.01 -21.81 26.49
N LEU A 125 -0.85 -21.02 25.85
CA LEU A 125 -2.18 -20.68 26.36
C LEU A 125 -3.12 -21.88 26.42
N LEU A 126 -2.96 -22.86 25.54
CA LEU A 126 -3.75 -24.10 25.53
C LEU A 126 -3.29 -25.09 26.60
N ASP A 127 -2.02 -25.04 27.01
CA ASP A 127 -1.47 -25.91 28.04
C ASP A 127 -1.69 -25.35 29.45
N LYS A 128 -2.95 -25.41 29.90
CA LYS A 128 -3.40 -24.87 31.20
C LYS A 128 -2.63 -25.40 32.43
N ARG A 129 -1.87 -26.49 32.30
CA ARG A 129 -1.08 -27.06 33.40
C ARG A 129 0.25 -26.36 33.63
N LYS A 130 0.80 -25.73 32.58
CA LYS A 130 2.08 -24.98 32.62
C LYS A 130 1.90 -23.48 32.86
N ASN A 131 0.69 -22.96 32.79
CA ASN A 131 0.43 -21.52 32.77
C ASN A 131 -0.01 -20.92 34.10
N LYS A 132 -0.05 -21.69 35.18
CA LYS A 132 -0.43 -21.12 36.50
C LYS A 132 0.52 -20.01 36.96
N ASP A 133 1.83 -20.15 36.62
CA ASP A 133 2.86 -19.21 37.06
C ASP A 133 3.05 -17.98 36.11
N ILE A 134 2.39 -17.99 34.92
CA ILE A 134 2.49 -16.90 33.92
C ILE A 134 1.28 -15.97 33.96
N ILE A 135 0.15 -16.44 34.51
CA ILE A 135 -1.14 -15.70 34.53
C ILE A 135 -1.33 -14.92 35.83
N ASP A 136 -0.54 -15.18 36.87
CA ASP A 136 -0.60 -14.48 38.16
C ASP A 136 0.36 -13.27 38.25
N PHE A 137 0.62 -12.58 37.11
CA PHE A 137 1.31 -11.30 37.07
C PHE A 137 0.36 -10.17 36.73
#